data_9fc70c42ddec2869de5f20d0b1b52986
#
_entry.id   9fc70c42ddec2869de5f20d0b1b52986
#
_cell.length_a   1.000
_cell.length_b   1.000
_cell.length_c   1.000
_cell.angle_alpha   90.00
_cell.angle_beta   90.00
_cell.angle_gamma   90.00
#
_symmetry.space_group_name_H-M   'P 1'
#
loop_
_entity.id
_entity.type
_entity.pdbx_description
1 polymer ?
#
loop_
_entity_poly.entity_id
_entity_poly.type
_entity_poly.pdbx_seq_one_letter_code
_entity_poly.pdbx_strand_id
1 'polypeptide(L)'
;MHAQALDARTINALANIKTERYAALVSVSQDSVVTAWREMAACHAAACAALERELGERHGLGVSDFEVLERLAESEARKFRAQDLAEAVHLSQSALSRLVDRLARHGLVERCGCEGDRRGVYVVLTEAGERRHAEAVPTHRSVLKRLLPPALLTTANNRLG
;
A
#
# COMPACT_ATOMS: atom_id res chain seq x y z
N MET A 1 8.54 59.68 12.94
CA MET A 1 8.61 58.40 12.23
C MET A 1 7.39 58.32 11.33
N HIS A 2 7.60 58.58 9.99
CA HIS A 2 6.50 58.52 9.03
C HIS A 2 6.47 57.11 8.45
N ALA A 3 5.45 56.36 8.78
CA ALA A 3 5.10 55.12 8.07
C ALA A 3 4.45 55.52 6.73
N GLN A 4 5.18 55.38 5.62
CA GLN A 4 4.62 55.57 4.29
C GLN A 4 3.63 54.44 4.01
N ALA A 5 2.35 54.80 3.92
CA ALA A 5 1.31 53.89 3.46
C ALA A 5 1.61 53.50 1.99
N LEU A 6 1.69 52.22 1.72
CA LEU A 6 1.80 51.68 0.34
C LEU A 6 0.56 52.12 -0.44
N ASP A 7 0.76 52.63 -1.65
CA ASP A 7 -0.35 53.08 -2.48
C ASP A 7 -1.18 51.87 -3.00
N ALA A 8 -2.43 52.12 -3.36
CA ALA A 8 -3.36 51.09 -3.82
C ALA A 8 -2.88 50.33 -5.08
N ARG A 9 -2.01 50.94 -5.90
CA ARG A 9 -1.42 50.28 -7.08
C ARG A 9 -0.37 49.23 -6.67
N THR A 10 0.45 49.55 -5.66
CA THR A 10 1.45 48.64 -5.10
C THR A 10 0.80 47.45 -4.39
N ILE A 11 -0.30 47.70 -3.67
CA ILE A 11 -1.08 46.62 -3.01
C ILE A 11 -1.70 45.70 -4.05
N ASN A 12 -2.27 46.26 -5.14
CA ASN A 12 -2.87 45.48 -6.22
C ASN A 12 -1.82 44.66 -7.03
N ALA A 13 -0.64 45.24 -7.27
CA ALA A 13 0.45 44.54 -7.93
C ALA A 13 0.96 43.35 -7.09
N LEU A 14 1.09 43.54 -5.78
CA LEU A 14 1.50 42.45 -4.85
C LEU A 14 0.41 41.35 -4.75
N ALA A 15 -0.86 41.72 -4.78
CA ALA A 15 -1.98 40.77 -4.80
C ALA A 15 -1.99 39.94 -6.11
N ASN A 16 -1.76 40.59 -7.27
CA ASN A 16 -1.66 39.89 -8.57
C ASN A 16 -0.46 38.93 -8.61
N ILE A 17 0.72 39.34 -8.12
CA ILE A 17 1.91 38.47 -8.07
C ILE A 17 1.66 37.25 -7.18
N LYS A 18 0.95 37.42 -6.06
CA LYS A 18 0.56 36.27 -5.24
C LYS A 18 -0.43 35.36 -5.95
N THR A 19 -1.42 35.92 -6.61
CA THR A 19 -2.46 35.14 -7.33
C THR A 19 -1.85 34.40 -8.52
N GLU A 20 -0.95 35.02 -9.30
CA GLU A 20 -0.26 34.37 -10.41
C GLU A 20 0.70 33.28 -9.94
N ARG A 21 1.42 33.50 -8.84
CA ARG A 21 2.30 32.46 -8.25
C ARG A 21 1.48 31.30 -7.65
N TYR A 22 0.31 31.57 -7.07
CA TYR A 22 -0.62 30.53 -6.62
C TYR A 22 -1.25 29.77 -7.80
N ALA A 23 -1.64 30.48 -8.86
CA ALA A 23 -2.17 29.85 -10.09
C ALA A 23 -1.09 28.99 -10.77
N ALA A 24 0.15 29.45 -10.83
CA ALA A 24 1.27 28.67 -11.37
C ALA A 24 1.63 27.46 -10.48
N LEU A 25 1.44 27.54 -9.16
CA LEU A 25 1.61 26.42 -8.23
C LEU A 25 0.45 25.42 -8.27
N VAL A 26 -0.74 25.83 -8.71
CA VAL A 26 -1.97 25.02 -8.75
C VAL A 26 -2.28 24.52 -10.16
N SER A 27 -1.72 25.11 -11.23
CA SER A 27 -1.86 24.60 -12.59
C SER A 27 -0.93 23.41 -12.85
N VAL A 28 -1.19 22.31 -12.16
CA VAL A 28 -0.75 21.00 -12.66
C VAL A 28 -1.48 20.81 -13.98
N SER A 29 -0.78 20.88 -15.13
CA SER A 29 -1.41 20.68 -16.42
C SER A 29 -2.08 19.32 -16.48
N GLN A 30 -3.18 19.17 -17.19
CA GLN A 30 -3.84 17.86 -17.32
C GLN A 30 -2.86 16.79 -17.84
N ASP A 31 -1.94 17.18 -18.72
CA ASP A 31 -0.89 16.29 -19.23
C ASP A 31 0.10 15.84 -18.15
N SER A 32 0.42 16.70 -17.16
CA SER A 32 1.31 16.33 -16.06
C SER A 32 0.64 15.36 -15.08
N VAL A 33 -0.67 15.47 -14.86
CA VAL A 33 -1.43 14.49 -14.05
C VAL A 33 -1.45 13.13 -14.71
N VAL A 34 -1.71 13.09 -16.03
CA VAL A 34 -1.72 11.84 -16.80
C VAL A 34 -0.32 11.21 -16.82
N THR A 35 0.73 12.02 -16.98
CA THR A 35 2.12 11.54 -16.96
C THR A 35 2.46 10.95 -15.59
N ALA A 36 2.17 11.65 -14.49
CA ALA A 36 2.39 11.16 -13.13
C ALA A 36 1.63 9.85 -12.85
N TRP A 37 0.39 9.75 -13.33
CA TRP A 37 -0.38 8.51 -13.24
C TRP A 37 0.30 7.35 -13.99
N ARG A 38 0.78 7.58 -15.22
CA ARG A 38 1.47 6.54 -16.01
C ARG A 38 2.77 6.10 -15.36
N GLU A 39 3.55 7.04 -14.82
CA GLU A 39 4.78 6.72 -14.06
C GLU A 39 4.51 5.90 -12.82
N MET A 40 3.48 6.27 -12.04
CA MET A 40 3.06 5.50 -10.86
C MET A 40 2.59 4.10 -11.25
N ALA A 41 1.78 3.97 -12.30
CA ALA A 41 1.30 2.68 -12.79
C ALA A 41 2.47 1.79 -13.29
N ALA A 42 3.44 2.37 -14.00
CA ALA A 42 4.62 1.64 -14.46
C ALA A 42 5.50 1.19 -13.28
N CYS A 43 5.72 2.05 -12.29
CA CYS A 43 6.46 1.71 -11.06
C CYS A 43 5.77 0.57 -10.30
N HIS A 44 4.46 0.65 -10.11
CA HIS A 44 3.66 -0.40 -9.47
C HIS A 44 3.76 -1.73 -10.24
N ALA A 45 3.58 -1.71 -11.56
CA ALA A 45 3.68 -2.91 -12.39
C ALA A 45 5.07 -3.56 -12.31
N ALA A 46 6.15 -2.75 -12.34
CA ALA A 46 7.51 -3.24 -12.21
C ALA A 46 7.78 -3.86 -10.82
N ALA A 47 7.28 -3.23 -9.76
CA ALA A 47 7.40 -3.75 -8.40
C ALA A 47 6.65 -5.07 -8.23
N CYS A 48 5.39 -5.15 -8.69
CA CYS A 48 4.60 -6.39 -8.66
C CYS A 48 5.27 -7.52 -9.43
N ALA A 49 5.78 -7.26 -10.64
CA ALA A 49 6.45 -8.27 -11.45
C ALA A 49 7.74 -8.81 -10.78
N ALA A 50 8.51 -7.92 -10.16
CA ALA A 50 9.72 -8.33 -9.44
C ALA A 50 9.40 -9.09 -8.15
N LEU A 51 8.38 -8.66 -7.40
CA LEU A 51 7.90 -9.36 -6.21
C LEU A 51 7.38 -10.76 -6.56
N GLU A 52 6.52 -10.87 -7.58
CA GLU A 52 5.98 -12.17 -8.03
C GLU A 52 7.10 -13.15 -8.37
N ARG A 53 8.13 -12.68 -9.10
CA ARG A 53 9.28 -13.51 -9.44
C ARG A 53 10.10 -13.89 -8.21
N GLU A 54 10.54 -12.93 -7.40
CA GLU A 54 11.50 -13.20 -6.31
C GLU A 54 10.86 -13.91 -5.12
N LEU A 55 9.59 -13.61 -4.79
CA LEU A 55 8.84 -14.35 -3.78
C LEU A 55 8.50 -15.76 -4.26
N GLY A 56 8.14 -15.90 -5.55
CA GLY A 56 7.85 -17.19 -6.15
C GLY A 56 9.04 -18.12 -6.15
N GLU A 57 10.19 -17.66 -6.66
CA GLU A 57 11.42 -18.45 -6.78
C GLU A 57 12.02 -18.85 -5.42
N ARG A 58 11.97 -17.96 -4.43
CA ARG A 58 12.66 -18.17 -3.15
C ARG A 58 11.78 -18.76 -2.06
N HIS A 59 10.48 -18.45 -2.08
CA HIS A 59 9.57 -18.76 -0.98
C HIS A 59 8.31 -19.51 -1.41
N GLY A 60 8.09 -19.67 -2.74
CA GLY A 60 6.89 -20.30 -3.27
C GLY A 60 5.61 -19.50 -3.00
N LEU A 61 5.71 -18.18 -2.86
CA LEU A 61 4.61 -17.26 -2.58
C LEU A 61 4.39 -16.30 -3.74
N GLY A 62 3.13 -16.10 -4.14
CA GLY A 62 2.76 -14.94 -4.96
C GLY A 62 2.67 -13.67 -4.12
N VAL A 63 2.59 -12.51 -4.79
CA VAL A 63 2.43 -11.21 -4.11
C VAL A 63 1.19 -11.21 -3.22
N SER A 64 0.04 -11.66 -3.72
CA SER A 64 -1.19 -11.72 -2.94
C SER A 64 -1.14 -12.72 -1.78
N ASP A 65 -0.36 -13.81 -1.92
CA ASP A 65 -0.13 -14.75 -0.83
C ASP A 65 0.62 -14.06 0.31
N PHE A 66 1.71 -13.36 -0.03
CA PHE A 66 2.49 -12.60 0.93
C PHE A 66 1.65 -11.53 1.65
N GLU A 67 0.87 -10.73 0.91
CA GLU A 67 -0.01 -9.69 1.49
C GLU A 67 -1.02 -10.26 2.49
N VAL A 68 -1.63 -11.40 2.20
CA VAL A 68 -2.54 -12.07 3.13
C VAL A 68 -1.80 -12.52 4.40
N LEU A 69 -0.63 -13.15 4.25
CA LEU A 69 0.17 -13.58 5.41
C LEU A 69 0.67 -12.38 6.23
N GLU A 70 1.06 -11.27 5.58
CA GLU A 70 1.48 -10.02 6.23
C GLU A 70 0.34 -9.45 7.09
N ARG A 71 -0.88 -9.30 6.54
CA ARG A 71 -2.04 -8.80 7.29
C ARG A 71 -2.41 -9.68 8.48
N LEU A 72 -2.33 -10.99 8.31
CA LEU A 72 -2.56 -11.93 9.40
C LEU A 72 -1.47 -11.83 10.47
N ALA A 73 -0.21 -11.66 10.08
CA ALA A 73 0.92 -11.51 11.00
C ALA A 73 0.90 -10.18 11.76
N GLU A 74 0.39 -9.10 11.16
CA GLU A 74 0.21 -7.78 11.80
C GLU A 74 -0.94 -7.78 12.84
N SER A 75 -1.90 -8.68 12.73
CA SER A 75 -3.00 -8.79 13.68
C SER A 75 -2.55 -9.43 14.99
N GLU A 76 -2.84 -8.79 16.13
CA GLU A 76 -2.54 -9.35 17.46
C GLU A 76 -3.12 -10.75 17.66
N ALA A 77 -4.32 -10.99 17.14
CA ALA A 77 -5.00 -12.28 17.24
C ALA A 77 -4.57 -13.29 16.16
N ARG A 78 -3.66 -12.92 15.23
CA ARG A 78 -3.23 -13.75 14.11
C ARG A 78 -4.39 -14.26 13.24
N LYS A 79 -5.50 -13.54 13.23
CA LYS A 79 -6.72 -13.90 12.52
C LYS A 79 -7.46 -12.69 12.00
N PHE A 80 -8.17 -12.88 10.91
CA PHE A 80 -9.09 -11.90 10.32
C PHE A 80 -10.40 -12.56 9.92
N ARG A 81 -11.48 -11.80 9.98
CA ARG A 81 -12.71 -12.17 9.29
C ARG A 81 -12.45 -12.13 7.78
N ALA A 82 -12.88 -13.15 7.04
CA ALA A 82 -12.59 -13.27 5.62
C ALA A 82 -13.03 -12.04 4.79
N GLN A 83 -14.16 -11.42 5.17
CA GLN A 83 -14.64 -10.21 4.51
C GLN A 83 -13.68 -9.05 4.73
N ASP A 84 -13.29 -8.79 5.98
CA ASP A 84 -12.39 -7.69 6.34
C ASP A 84 -10.99 -7.88 5.73
N LEU A 85 -10.53 -9.13 5.66
CA LEU A 85 -9.27 -9.48 5.02
C LEU A 85 -9.30 -9.19 3.51
N ALA A 86 -10.42 -9.49 2.82
CA ALA A 86 -10.57 -9.19 1.40
C ALA A 86 -10.46 -7.69 1.12
N GLU A 87 -11.09 -6.86 1.96
CA GLU A 87 -11.01 -5.40 1.87
C GLU A 87 -9.58 -4.91 2.14
N ALA A 88 -8.93 -5.43 3.19
CA ALA A 88 -7.58 -5.05 3.58
C ALA A 88 -6.52 -5.36 2.52
N VAL A 89 -6.70 -6.44 1.73
CA VAL A 89 -5.78 -6.84 0.65
C VAL A 89 -6.30 -6.46 -0.75
N HIS A 90 -7.36 -5.66 -0.83
CA HIS A 90 -7.96 -5.18 -2.07
C HIS A 90 -8.36 -6.30 -3.06
N LEU A 91 -8.85 -7.41 -2.55
CA LEU A 91 -9.33 -8.55 -3.36
C LEU A 91 -10.86 -8.68 -3.29
N SER A 92 -11.44 -9.21 -4.36
CA SER A 92 -12.83 -9.66 -4.29
C SER A 92 -12.96 -10.87 -3.35
N GLN A 93 -14.15 -11.07 -2.75
CA GLN A 93 -14.43 -12.22 -1.88
C GLN A 93 -14.11 -13.57 -2.56
N SER A 94 -14.45 -13.68 -3.85
CA SER A 94 -14.17 -14.90 -4.62
C SER A 94 -12.66 -15.11 -4.89
N ALA A 95 -11.92 -14.02 -5.11
CA ALA A 95 -10.48 -14.09 -5.29
C ALA A 95 -9.79 -14.47 -3.96
N LEU A 96 -10.17 -13.82 -2.86
CA LEU A 96 -9.65 -14.18 -1.53
C LEU A 96 -9.97 -15.64 -1.19
N SER A 97 -11.21 -16.10 -1.44
CA SER A 97 -11.59 -17.49 -1.13
C SER A 97 -10.65 -18.49 -1.82
N ARG A 98 -10.40 -18.33 -3.12
CA ARG A 98 -9.47 -19.20 -3.86
C ARG A 98 -8.03 -19.12 -3.34
N LEU A 99 -7.59 -17.92 -2.95
CA LEU A 99 -6.26 -17.71 -2.39
C LEU A 99 -6.12 -18.39 -1.04
N VAL A 100 -7.08 -18.20 -0.14
CA VAL A 100 -7.10 -18.85 1.18
C VAL A 100 -7.16 -20.38 1.06
N ASP A 101 -7.94 -20.91 0.11
CA ASP A 101 -7.97 -22.37 -0.15
C ASP A 101 -6.61 -22.90 -0.60
N ARG A 102 -5.86 -22.12 -1.39
CA ARG A 102 -4.48 -22.46 -1.78
C ARG A 102 -3.53 -22.42 -0.59
N LEU A 103 -3.54 -21.35 0.19
CA LEU A 103 -2.71 -21.23 1.39
C LEU A 103 -3.01 -22.33 2.44
N ALA A 104 -4.29 -22.67 2.63
CA ALA A 104 -4.72 -23.73 3.53
C ALA A 104 -4.22 -25.11 3.06
N ARG A 105 -4.26 -25.39 1.77
CA ARG A 105 -3.68 -26.65 1.22
C ARG A 105 -2.16 -26.76 1.45
N HIS A 106 -1.45 -25.63 1.57
CA HIS A 106 -0.03 -25.60 1.92
C HIS A 106 0.18 -25.51 3.47
N GLY A 107 -0.86 -25.54 4.26
CA GLY A 107 -0.80 -25.48 5.72
C GLY A 107 -0.37 -24.13 6.29
N LEU A 108 -0.42 -23.04 5.49
CA LEU A 108 0.03 -21.71 5.91
C LEU A 108 -1.06 -20.92 6.66
N VAL A 109 -2.32 -21.24 6.40
CA VAL A 109 -3.48 -20.67 7.09
C VAL A 109 -4.52 -21.76 7.37
N GLU A 110 -5.43 -21.47 8.27
CA GLU A 110 -6.60 -22.30 8.56
C GLU A 110 -7.88 -21.47 8.45
N ARG A 111 -9.01 -22.15 8.11
CA ARG A 111 -10.34 -21.55 8.19
C ARG A 111 -11.02 -22.00 9.47
N CYS A 112 -11.48 -21.04 10.26
CA CYS A 112 -12.26 -21.31 11.47
C CYS A 112 -13.65 -20.70 11.34
N GLY A 113 -14.68 -21.46 11.70
CA GLY A 113 -16.00 -20.93 12.01
C GLY A 113 -15.99 -20.42 13.46
N CYS A 114 -16.71 -19.34 13.74
CA CYS A 114 -16.88 -18.87 15.12
C CYS A 114 -18.15 -19.49 15.72
N GLU A 115 -18.07 -20.11 16.89
CA GLU A 115 -19.26 -20.73 17.57
C GLU A 115 -20.35 -19.69 17.90
N GLY A 116 -20.03 -18.40 17.96
CA GLY A 116 -20.98 -17.30 18.21
C GLY A 116 -21.47 -16.58 16.97
N ASP A 117 -20.80 -16.72 15.81
CA ASP A 117 -21.19 -16.09 14.54
C ASP A 117 -21.31 -17.16 13.44
N ARG A 118 -22.52 -17.72 13.32
CA ARG A 118 -22.83 -18.77 12.31
C ARG A 118 -22.58 -18.34 10.86
N ARG A 119 -22.26 -17.06 10.61
CA ARG A 119 -22.03 -16.50 9.27
C ARG A 119 -20.61 -15.98 9.08
N GLY A 120 -19.78 -15.98 10.13
CA GLY A 120 -18.41 -15.47 10.09
C GLY A 120 -17.41 -16.57 9.80
N VAL A 121 -16.75 -16.53 8.64
CA VAL A 121 -15.56 -17.34 8.35
C VAL A 121 -14.34 -16.51 8.72
N TYR A 122 -13.49 -17.07 9.56
CA TYR A 122 -12.19 -16.46 9.92
C TYR A 122 -11.05 -17.21 9.26
N VAL A 123 -10.01 -16.46 8.90
CA VAL A 123 -8.73 -16.97 8.40
C VAL A 123 -7.72 -16.78 9.52
N VAL A 124 -7.02 -17.83 9.90
CA VAL A 124 -6.05 -17.86 11.00
C VAL A 124 -4.70 -18.21 10.43
N LEU A 125 -3.66 -17.47 10.84
CA LEU A 125 -2.28 -17.77 10.49
C LEU A 125 -1.78 -18.97 11.29
N THR A 126 -1.19 -19.95 10.63
CA THR A 126 -0.54 -21.08 11.30
C THR A 126 0.90 -20.74 11.67
N GLU A 127 1.54 -21.53 12.55
CA GLU A 127 2.98 -21.41 12.82
C GLU A 127 3.84 -21.58 11.55
N ALA A 128 3.42 -22.48 10.64
CA ALA A 128 4.10 -22.67 9.35
C ALA A 128 3.95 -21.43 8.45
N GLY A 129 2.76 -20.80 8.46
CA GLY A 129 2.51 -19.54 7.76
C GLY A 129 3.34 -18.40 8.34
N GLU A 130 3.44 -18.30 9.67
CA GLU A 130 4.26 -17.29 10.33
C GLU A 130 5.75 -17.43 9.98
N ARG A 131 6.29 -18.62 10.04
CA ARG A 131 7.68 -18.89 9.62
C ARG A 131 7.91 -18.53 8.15
N ARG A 132 7.02 -18.98 7.25
CA ARG A 132 7.12 -18.70 5.81
C ARG A 132 7.05 -17.19 5.52
N HIS A 133 6.17 -16.47 6.21
CA HIS A 133 6.08 -15.03 6.14
C HIS A 133 7.39 -14.38 6.61
N ALA A 134 7.89 -14.73 7.80
CA ALA A 134 9.11 -14.17 8.35
C ALA A 134 10.34 -14.36 7.43
N GLU A 135 10.45 -15.54 6.79
CA GLU A 135 11.49 -15.83 5.79
C GLU A 135 11.36 -14.95 4.54
N ALA A 136 10.14 -14.63 4.12
CA ALA A 136 9.86 -13.86 2.90
C ALA A 136 9.98 -12.34 3.09
N VAL A 137 9.79 -11.81 4.30
CA VAL A 137 9.86 -10.37 4.61
C VAL A 137 11.13 -9.69 4.09
N PRO A 138 12.36 -10.22 4.31
CA PRO A 138 13.57 -9.58 3.80
C PRO A 138 13.59 -9.46 2.29
N THR A 139 13.13 -10.49 1.57
CA THR A 139 13.01 -10.48 0.10
C THR A 139 12.03 -9.41 -0.36
N HIS A 140 10.83 -9.39 0.21
CA HIS A 140 9.80 -8.40 -0.10
C HIS A 140 10.32 -6.96 0.13
N ARG A 141 10.87 -6.65 1.30
CA ARG A 141 11.38 -5.32 1.64
C ARG A 141 12.55 -4.90 0.74
N SER A 142 13.43 -5.84 0.38
CA SER A 142 14.55 -5.57 -0.54
C SER A 142 14.09 -5.18 -1.93
N VAL A 143 13.09 -5.87 -2.49
CA VAL A 143 12.50 -5.54 -3.79
C VAL A 143 11.86 -4.16 -3.78
N LEU A 144 11.03 -3.87 -2.77
CA LEU A 144 10.38 -2.55 -2.64
C LEU A 144 11.40 -1.44 -2.50
N LYS A 145 12.42 -1.61 -1.65
CA LYS A 145 13.48 -0.61 -1.45
C LYS A 145 14.25 -0.30 -2.74
N ARG A 146 14.43 -1.28 -3.61
CA ARG A 146 15.15 -1.14 -4.89
C ARG A 146 14.30 -0.43 -5.95
N LEU A 147 12.99 -0.64 -5.96
CA LEU A 147 12.11 -0.22 -7.06
C LEU A 147 11.22 1.00 -6.73
N LEU A 148 10.96 1.26 -5.46
CA LEU A 148 10.15 2.42 -5.09
C LEU A 148 10.98 3.71 -5.14
N PRO A 149 10.41 4.82 -5.67
CA PRO A 149 11.06 6.11 -5.66
C PRO A 149 11.42 6.55 -4.24
N PRO A 150 12.62 7.15 -4.02
CA PRO A 150 13.05 7.62 -2.69
C PRO A 150 12.05 8.55 -2.00
N ALA A 151 11.32 9.36 -2.76
CA ALA A 151 10.30 10.26 -2.24
C ALA A 151 9.18 9.52 -1.47
N LEU A 152 8.77 8.33 -1.94
CA LEU A 152 7.76 7.51 -1.25
C LEU A 152 8.32 6.89 0.03
N LEU A 153 9.59 6.52 0.06
CA LEU A 153 10.26 5.94 1.23
C LEU A 153 10.44 6.98 2.34
N THR A 154 10.72 8.24 2.00
CA THR A 154 10.89 9.32 2.97
C THR A 154 9.57 9.71 3.65
N THR A 155 8.46 9.71 2.91
CA THR A 155 7.14 10.06 3.45
C THR A 155 6.63 9.02 4.46
N ALA A 156 6.96 7.73 4.26
CA ALA A 156 6.60 6.67 5.19
C ALA A 156 7.34 6.82 6.53
N ASN A 157 8.61 7.23 6.52
CA ASN A 157 9.43 7.41 7.72
C ASN A 157 8.95 8.59 8.59
N ASN A 158 8.34 9.61 7.99
CA ASN A 158 7.89 10.81 8.70
C ASN A 158 6.48 10.67 9.33
N ARG A 159 5.78 9.55 9.09
CA ARG A 159 4.47 9.23 9.71
C ARG A 159 4.57 8.34 10.95
N LEU A 160 5.77 7.82 11.23
CA LEU A 160 6.03 6.90 12.35
C LEU A 160 6.83 7.55 13.50
N GLY A 161 7.07 8.87 13.41
CA GLY A 161 7.79 9.68 14.42
C GLY A 161 6.79 10.74 15.04
#